data_3cc86910ea6db42c654f52955657536c
#
_entry.id   3cc86910ea6db42c654f52955657536c
#
_cell.length_a   1.000
_cell.length_b   1.000
_cell.length_c   1.000
_cell.angle_alpha   90.00
_cell.angle_beta   90.00
_cell.angle_gamma   90.00
#
_symmetry.space_group_name_H-M   'P 1'
#
loop_
_entity.id
_entity.type
_entity.pdbx_description
1 polymer ?
#
loop_
_entity_poly.entity_id
_entity_poly.type
_entity_poly.pdbx_seq_one_letter_code
_entity_poly.pdbx_strand_id
1 'polypeptide(L)'
;XQELANQVGDEYRDTPPHETLSDREYQTLVMIASGKAVSEIAAELSLSVKTVSMYRSRLLQKMKLRHNAELTHYAIKNNLVE
;
A
#
# COMPACT_ATOMS: atom_id res chain seq x y z
N UNK A 1 7.62 -22.21 -17.43
CA UNK A 1 7.68 -21.95 -17.40
C UNK A 1 7.82 -21.66 -17.29
N GLN A 2 8.29 -21.16 -17.60
CA GLN A 2 8.47 -20.58 -17.20
C GLN A 2 8.33 -20.51 -17.02
N GLU A 3 8.15 -20.75 -17.69
CA GLU A 3 8.05 -20.19 -17.43
C GLU A 3 7.55 -20.19 -17.09
N LEU A 4 7.50 -20.70 -17.62
CA LEU A 4 6.98 -20.23 -17.16
C LEU A 4 6.86 -20.16 -16.46
N ALA A 5 6.89 -20.50 -16.56
CA ALA A 5 6.69 -19.95 -15.85
C ALA A 5 6.94 -19.74 -15.49
N ASN A 6 6.93 -19.59 -15.81
CA ASN A 6 7.16 -18.90 -15.49
C ASN A 6 6.99 -18.57 -15.57
N GLN A 7 6.66 -18.54 -16.33
CA GLN A 7 6.31 -17.83 -16.41
C GLN A 7 5.54 -17.63 -16.10
N VAL A 8 5.49 -18.04 -16.54
CA VAL A 8 4.23 -17.79 -16.13
C VAL A 8 4.13 -16.84 -15.01
N GLY A 9 4.79 -16.92 -14.07
CA GLY A 9 4.76 -15.96 -13.02
C GLY A 9 5.04 -14.58 -13.50
N ASP A 10 5.49 -14.44 -14.65
CA ASP A 10 5.83 -13.14 -15.17
C ASP A 10 4.66 -12.24 -15.33
N GLU A 11 3.50 -12.80 -15.51
CA GLU A 11 2.35 -11.95 -15.73
C GLU A 11 1.97 -11.18 -14.53
N TYR A 12 2.25 -11.72 -13.37
CA TYR A 12 1.92 -11.00 -12.16
C TYR A 12 2.76 -9.78 -11.98
N ARG A 13 3.92 -9.79 -12.54
CA ARG A 13 4.82 -8.70 -12.33
C ARG A 13 4.36 -7.44 -13.01
N ASP A 14 3.44 -7.58 -13.97
CA ASP A 14 2.87 -6.40 -14.58
C ASP A 14 1.91 -5.68 -13.65
N THR A 15 1.46 -6.35 -12.63
CA THR A 15 0.51 -5.75 -11.70
C THR A 15 1.27 -4.95 -10.65
N PRO A 16 1.02 -3.64 -10.54
CA PRO A 16 1.71 -2.86 -9.50
C PRO A 16 1.40 -3.39 -8.12
N PRO A 17 2.35 -3.32 -7.20
CA PRO A 17 2.11 -3.83 -5.86
C PRO A 17 0.88 -3.25 -5.18
N HIS A 18 0.58 -1.98 -5.43
CA HIS A 18 -0.57 -1.39 -4.75
C HIS A 18 -1.89 -2.00 -5.20
N GLU A 19 -1.90 -2.67 -6.33
CA GLU A 19 -3.15 -3.29 -6.79
C GLU A 19 -3.44 -4.61 -6.08
N THR A 20 -2.48 -5.14 -5.33
CA THR A 20 -2.72 -6.34 -4.55
C THR A 20 -3.27 -6.03 -3.17
N LEU A 21 -3.41 -4.76 -2.83
CA LEU A 21 -3.88 -4.37 -1.50
C LEU A 21 -5.40 -4.48 -1.41
N SER A 22 -5.89 -4.75 -0.21
CA SER A 22 -7.32 -4.65 0.02
C SER A 22 -7.74 -3.18 -0.05
N ASP A 23 -9.07 -2.96 -0.12
CA ASP A 23 -9.57 -1.59 -0.20
C ASP A 23 -9.09 -0.74 0.97
N ARG A 24 -9.15 -1.30 2.17
CA ARG A 24 -8.73 -0.54 3.35
C ARG A 24 -7.23 -0.29 3.34
N GLU A 25 -6.46 -1.28 2.91
CA GLU A 25 -5.01 -1.09 2.83
C GLU A 25 -4.67 -0.02 1.80
N TYR A 26 -5.33 -0.06 0.66
CA TYR A 26 -5.08 0.94 -0.37
C TYR A 26 -5.48 2.33 0.11
N GLN A 27 -6.62 2.42 0.77
CA GLN A 27 -7.08 3.68 1.31
C GLN A 27 -6.07 4.24 2.31
N THR A 28 -5.53 3.35 3.17
CA THR A 28 -4.52 3.76 4.13
C THR A 28 -3.26 4.25 3.43
N LEU A 29 -2.84 3.55 2.38
CA LEU A 29 -1.68 3.97 1.61
C LEU A 29 -1.85 5.40 1.08
N VAL A 30 -2.98 5.66 0.45
CA VAL A 30 -3.21 6.97 -0.14
C VAL A 30 -3.24 8.05 0.93
N MET A 31 -3.87 7.77 2.05
CA MET A 31 -3.96 8.77 3.11
C MET A 31 -2.61 9.06 3.74
N ILE A 32 -1.80 8.02 3.96
CA ILE A 32 -0.46 8.24 4.50
C ILE A 32 0.37 9.05 3.49
N ALA A 33 0.27 8.70 2.23
CA ALA A 33 1.04 9.40 1.21
C ALA A 33 0.60 10.85 1.07
N SER A 34 -0.64 11.14 1.46
CA SER A 34 -1.15 12.51 1.45
C SER A 34 -0.74 13.30 2.67
N GLY A 35 0.00 12.68 3.58
CA GLY A 35 0.53 13.39 4.74
C GLY A 35 -0.25 13.21 6.02
N LYS A 36 -1.20 12.30 6.06
CA LYS A 36 -2.00 12.10 7.26
C LYS A 36 -1.31 11.17 8.23
N ALA A 37 -1.46 11.46 9.52
CA ALA A 37 -0.97 10.58 10.56
C ALA A 37 -1.95 9.42 10.76
N VAL A 38 -1.46 8.33 11.34
CA VAL A 38 -2.30 7.18 11.62
C VAL A 38 -3.52 7.57 12.44
N SER A 39 -3.34 8.45 13.43
CA SER A 39 -4.49 8.85 14.24
C SER A 39 -5.52 9.62 13.43
N GLU A 40 -5.09 10.42 12.48
CA GLU A 40 -6.02 11.14 11.63
C GLU A 40 -6.79 10.19 10.73
N ILE A 41 -6.10 9.20 10.19
CA ILE A 41 -6.73 8.19 9.34
C ILE A 41 -7.78 7.44 10.15
N ALA A 42 -7.43 7.04 11.35
CA ALA A 42 -8.35 6.30 12.20
C ALA A 42 -9.62 7.11 12.43
N ALA A 43 -9.47 8.38 12.72
CA ALA A 43 -10.63 9.23 12.96
C ALA A 43 -11.49 9.35 11.70
N GLU A 44 -10.87 9.51 10.56
CA GLU A 44 -11.64 9.69 9.33
C GLU A 44 -12.38 8.41 8.91
N LEU A 45 -11.78 7.27 9.18
CA LEU A 45 -12.38 6.00 8.79
C LEU A 45 -13.24 5.39 9.91
N SER A 46 -13.31 6.05 11.04
CA SER A 46 -14.04 5.55 12.20
C SER A 46 -13.48 4.20 12.66
N LEU A 47 -12.17 4.10 12.69
CA LEU A 47 -11.48 2.90 13.11
C LEU A 47 -10.57 3.25 14.29
N SER A 48 -10.11 2.22 14.99
CA SER A 48 -9.13 2.46 16.05
C SER A 48 -7.75 2.69 15.44
N VAL A 49 -6.90 3.38 16.19
CA VAL A 49 -5.52 3.58 15.78
C VAL A 49 -4.84 2.23 15.60
N LYS A 50 -5.14 1.29 16.47
CA LYS A 50 -4.53 -0.03 16.38
C LYS A 50 -4.89 -0.70 15.05
N THR A 51 -6.14 -0.58 14.64
CA THR A 51 -6.56 -1.18 13.38
C THR A 51 -5.86 -0.54 12.19
N VAL A 52 -5.77 0.78 12.20
CA VAL A 52 -5.09 1.46 11.10
C VAL A 52 -3.61 1.13 11.09
N SER A 53 -3.00 1.02 12.26
CA SER A 53 -1.60 0.61 12.34
C SER A 53 -1.39 -0.77 11.76
N MET A 54 -2.36 -1.66 11.97
CA MET A 54 -2.28 -2.99 11.40
C MET A 54 -2.35 -2.94 9.87
N TYR A 55 -3.25 -2.13 9.34
CA TYR A 55 -3.33 -1.95 7.90
C TYR A 55 -2.01 -1.41 7.34
N ARG A 56 -1.45 -0.44 8.04
CA ARG A 56 -0.18 0.14 7.62
C ARG A 56 0.91 -0.93 7.59
N SER A 57 0.99 -1.73 8.64
CA SER A 57 2.01 -2.79 8.68
C SER A 57 1.82 -3.77 7.53
N ARG A 58 0.58 -4.13 7.25
CA ARG A 58 0.32 -5.08 6.18
C ARG A 58 0.67 -4.52 4.82
N LEU A 59 0.31 -3.26 4.59
CA LEU A 59 0.61 -2.71 3.28
C LEU A 59 2.11 -2.52 3.09
N LEU A 60 2.84 -2.17 4.14
CA LEU A 60 4.29 -2.09 4.03
C LEU A 60 4.89 -3.45 3.69
N GLN A 61 4.39 -4.49 4.33
CA GLN A 61 4.85 -5.84 4.04
C GLN A 61 4.56 -6.24 2.60
N LYS A 62 3.32 -6.00 2.17
CA LYS A 62 2.93 -6.40 0.82
C LYS A 62 3.71 -5.64 -0.24
N MET A 63 4.03 -4.40 0.02
CA MET A 63 4.77 -3.58 -0.92
C MET A 63 6.28 -3.67 -0.74
N LYS A 64 6.70 -4.39 0.30
CA LYS A 64 8.14 -4.56 0.60
C LYS A 64 8.82 -3.23 0.85
N LEU A 65 8.13 -2.38 1.58
CA LEU A 65 8.64 -1.07 1.98
C LEU A 65 8.81 -1.06 3.48
N ARG A 66 9.54 -0.08 4.00
CA ARG A 66 9.88 -0.07 5.41
C ARG A 66 9.26 1.05 6.20
N HIS A 67 9.03 2.20 5.59
CA HIS A 67 8.49 3.32 6.35
C HIS A 67 7.69 4.23 5.45
N ASN A 68 7.05 5.19 6.10
CA ASN A 68 6.08 6.04 5.43
C ASN A 68 6.69 6.86 4.30
N ALA A 69 7.93 7.27 4.43
CA ALA A 69 8.57 8.04 3.38
C ALA A 69 8.61 7.25 2.07
N GLU A 70 8.84 5.96 2.18
CA GLU A 70 8.87 5.11 0.99
C GLU A 70 7.47 4.97 0.39
N LEU A 71 6.45 4.90 1.24
CA LEU A 71 5.08 4.86 0.75
C LEU A 71 4.75 6.13 -0.01
N THR A 72 5.13 7.27 0.53
CA THR A 72 4.86 8.54 -0.11
C THR A 72 5.56 8.61 -1.46
N HIS A 73 6.80 8.22 -1.50
CA HIS A 73 7.56 8.23 -2.74
C HIS A 73 6.91 7.33 -3.79
N TYR A 74 6.51 6.13 -3.38
CA TYR A 74 5.85 5.21 -4.28
C TYR A 74 4.56 5.80 -4.84
N ALA A 75 3.77 6.40 -3.96
CA ALA A 75 2.48 6.94 -4.39
C ALA A 75 2.65 8.09 -5.37
N ILE A 76 3.64 8.94 -5.13
CA ILE A 76 3.90 10.04 -6.05
C ILE A 76 4.38 9.51 -7.39
N LYS A 77 5.28 8.56 -7.36
CA LYS A 77 5.85 8.01 -8.59
C LYS A 77 4.79 7.32 -9.43
N ASN A 78 3.80 6.74 -8.80
CA ASN A 78 2.74 6.01 -9.51
C ASN A 78 1.46 6.81 -9.65
N ASN A 79 1.51 8.10 -9.36
CA ASN A 79 0.39 9.01 -9.55
C ASN A 79 -0.83 8.64 -8.71
N LEU A 80 -0.61 8.09 -7.53
CA LEU A 80 -1.70 7.78 -6.63
C LEU A 80 -2.13 9.00 -5.82
N VAL A 81 -1.23 9.94 -5.65
CA VAL A 81 -1.51 11.21 -4.98
C VAL A 81 -0.82 12.30 -5.76
N GLU A 82 -1.21 13.53 -5.47
CA GLU A 82 -0.60 14.66 -6.14
C GLU A 82 0.62 15.19 -5.43
#